data_d14b35b8772baf78130a78fea4865a9d
#
_entry.id   d14b35b8772baf78130a78fea4865a9d
#
_cell.length_a   1.000
_cell.length_b   1.000
_cell.length_c   1.000
_cell.angle_alpha   90.00
_cell.angle_beta   90.00
_cell.angle_gamma   90.00
#
_symmetry.space_group_name_H-M   'P 1'
#
loop_
_entity.id
_entity.type
_entity.pdbx_description
1 polymer ?
#
loop_
_entity_poly.entity_id
_entity_poly.type
_entity_poly.pdbx_seq_one_letter_code
_entity_poly.pdbx_strand_id
1 'polypeptide(L)'
;MALFTRTTKNLILKIDEFFDNIDLGLLVFREGVKAYLDKDFDTFNRHIQKVEMLESNADKLQRSIENEMITHSILPQHRSEVSSLIDSLDEIIDTIKSSLNEFSIEMPDIPESLYHNFVSITEASVCAGEELIPAARAYFKSPYTVRDKLLKVYYFESETDKVSRNTTRIIFQEMKDLDLAHKA
;
A
#
# COMPACT_ATOMS: atom_id res chain seq x y z
N MET A 1 32.02 -13.85 8.55
CA MET A 1 31.73 -12.75 7.61
C MET A 1 31.36 -13.39 6.28
N ALA A 2 30.09 -13.67 6.01
CA ALA A 2 29.66 -14.31 4.78
C ALA A 2 29.90 -13.34 3.62
N LEU A 3 30.72 -13.78 2.64
CA LEU A 3 30.88 -13.10 1.37
C LEU A 3 29.51 -13.10 0.67
N PHE A 4 28.76 -12.00 0.76
CA PHE A 4 27.59 -11.80 -0.10
C PHE A 4 28.09 -11.89 -1.55
N THR A 5 27.64 -12.90 -2.27
CA THR A 5 27.97 -13.03 -3.68
C THR A 5 27.36 -11.82 -4.41
N ARG A 6 27.90 -11.46 -5.58
CA ARG A 6 27.36 -10.36 -6.42
C ARG A 6 25.86 -10.55 -6.67
N THR A 7 25.43 -11.79 -6.82
CA THR A 7 24.04 -12.19 -7.05
C THR A 7 23.15 -11.86 -5.85
N THR A 8 23.59 -12.16 -4.62
CA THR A 8 22.82 -11.82 -3.40
C THR A 8 22.67 -10.30 -3.23
N LYS A 9 23.72 -9.53 -3.58
CA LYS A 9 23.62 -8.06 -3.54
C LYS A 9 22.60 -7.52 -4.54
N ASN A 10 22.57 -8.06 -5.75
CA ASN A 10 21.59 -7.68 -6.77
C ASN A 10 20.16 -8.00 -6.33
N LEU A 11 19.94 -9.16 -5.71
CA LEU A 11 18.64 -9.53 -5.16
C LEU A 11 18.17 -8.52 -4.11
N ILE A 12 19.03 -8.14 -3.17
CA ILE A 12 18.70 -7.14 -2.14
C ILE A 12 18.35 -5.79 -2.77
N LEU A 13 19.06 -5.35 -3.80
CA LEU A 13 18.75 -4.10 -4.50
C LEU A 13 17.37 -4.15 -5.17
N LYS A 14 17.00 -5.27 -5.79
CA LYS A 14 15.66 -5.43 -6.38
C LYS A 14 14.55 -5.43 -5.32
N ILE A 15 14.80 -6.05 -4.17
CA ILE A 15 13.87 -6.02 -3.03
C ILE A 15 13.72 -4.58 -2.51
N ASP A 16 14.81 -3.83 -2.37
CA ASP A 16 14.76 -2.43 -1.96
C ASP A 16 14.02 -1.57 -3.00
N GLU A 17 14.22 -1.79 -4.30
CA GLU A 17 13.50 -1.11 -5.38
C GLU A 17 11.99 -1.47 -5.40
N PHE A 18 11.65 -2.72 -5.13
CA PHE A 18 10.25 -3.15 -4.96
C PHE A 18 9.58 -2.39 -3.81
N PHE A 19 10.23 -2.27 -2.66
CA PHE A 19 9.72 -1.48 -1.54
C PHE A 19 9.57 0.00 -1.87
N ASP A 20 10.51 0.59 -2.65
CA ASP A 20 10.41 1.99 -3.09
C ASP A 20 9.18 2.23 -3.98
N ASN A 21 8.78 1.27 -4.82
CA ASN A 21 7.55 1.38 -5.61
C ASN A 21 6.29 1.40 -4.74
N ILE A 22 6.26 0.61 -3.66
CA ILE A 22 5.13 0.61 -2.72
C ILE A 22 5.08 1.92 -1.93
N ASP A 23 6.23 2.40 -1.41
CA ASP A 23 6.32 3.70 -0.72
C ASP A 23 5.79 4.84 -1.60
N LEU A 24 6.17 4.86 -2.89
CA LEU A 24 5.66 5.84 -3.86
C LEU A 24 4.16 5.63 -4.14
N GLY A 25 3.68 4.39 -4.18
CA GLY A 25 2.26 4.06 -4.33
C GLY A 25 1.41 4.63 -3.19
N LEU A 26 1.87 4.52 -1.95
CA LEU A 26 1.22 5.10 -0.78
C LEU A 26 1.08 6.63 -0.88
N LEU A 27 2.13 7.32 -1.32
CA LEU A 27 2.10 8.77 -1.57
C LEU A 27 1.12 9.13 -2.69
N VAL A 28 1.12 8.38 -3.79
CA VAL A 28 0.20 8.58 -4.92
C VAL A 28 -1.25 8.37 -4.48
N PHE A 29 -1.51 7.38 -3.62
CA PHE A 29 -2.84 7.14 -3.06
C PHE A 29 -3.34 8.33 -2.24
N ARG A 30 -2.52 8.81 -1.30
CA ARG A 30 -2.82 10.00 -0.49
C ARG A 30 -3.22 11.21 -1.34
N GLU A 31 -2.40 11.55 -2.32
CA GLU A 31 -2.64 12.71 -3.18
C GLU A 31 -3.78 12.46 -4.18
N GLY A 32 -3.96 11.22 -4.64
CA GLY A 32 -5.07 10.84 -5.50
C GLY A 32 -6.43 11.02 -4.82
N VAL A 33 -6.59 10.52 -3.59
CA VAL A 33 -7.83 10.71 -2.84
C VAL A 33 -8.11 12.20 -2.57
N LYS A 34 -7.09 12.99 -2.22
CA LYS A 34 -7.24 14.46 -2.06
C LYS A 34 -7.71 15.11 -3.35
N ALA A 35 -7.06 14.82 -4.48
CA ALA A 35 -7.44 15.38 -5.78
C ALA A 35 -8.89 15.02 -6.15
N TYR A 36 -9.32 13.80 -5.86
CA TYR A 36 -10.71 13.38 -6.07
C TYR A 36 -11.69 14.21 -5.24
N LEU A 37 -11.44 14.35 -3.93
CA LEU A 37 -12.28 15.12 -3.02
C LEU A 37 -12.34 16.60 -3.41
N ASP A 38 -11.21 17.17 -3.87
CA ASP A 38 -11.12 18.54 -4.38
C ASP A 38 -11.76 18.73 -5.77
N LYS A 39 -12.28 17.64 -6.38
CA LYS A 39 -12.84 17.60 -7.74
C LYS A 39 -11.86 18.00 -8.83
N ASP A 40 -10.53 17.90 -8.58
CA ASP A 40 -9.47 18.03 -9.57
C ASP A 40 -9.25 16.68 -10.30
N PHE A 41 -10.18 16.36 -11.17
CA PHE A 41 -10.15 15.08 -11.90
C PHE A 41 -8.97 14.94 -12.86
N ASP A 42 -8.40 16.03 -13.35
CA ASP A 42 -7.19 15.99 -14.19
C ASP A 42 -5.97 15.52 -13.37
N THR A 43 -5.81 16.03 -12.16
CA THR A 43 -4.76 15.58 -11.23
C THR A 43 -5.04 14.17 -10.75
N PHE A 44 -6.28 13.84 -10.42
CA PHE A 44 -6.69 12.50 -10.03
C PHE A 44 -6.34 11.45 -11.10
N ASN A 45 -6.67 11.71 -12.37
CA ASN A 45 -6.34 10.81 -13.48
C ASN A 45 -4.83 10.61 -13.66
N ARG A 46 -4.02 11.66 -13.41
CA ARG A 46 -2.55 11.51 -13.41
C ARG A 46 -2.07 10.60 -12.29
N HIS A 47 -2.72 10.61 -11.13
CA HIS A 47 -2.39 9.70 -10.02
C HIS A 47 -2.77 8.26 -10.35
N ILE A 48 -3.90 8.01 -11.02
CA ILE A 48 -4.26 6.66 -11.51
C ILE A 48 -3.17 6.13 -12.45
N GLN A 49 -2.80 6.88 -13.48
CA GLN A 49 -1.75 6.47 -14.42
C GLN A 49 -0.41 6.21 -13.70
N LYS A 50 -0.11 7.00 -12.67
CA LYS A 50 1.12 6.85 -11.89
C LYS A 50 1.11 5.57 -11.08
N VAL A 51 0.00 5.24 -10.39
CA VAL A 51 -0.08 4.01 -9.61
C VAL A 51 -0.08 2.75 -10.49
N GLU A 52 -0.73 2.78 -11.65
CA GLU A 52 -0.68 1.69 -12.63
C GLU A 52 0.75 1.39 -13.11
N MET A 53 1.54 2.44 -13.31
CA MET A 53 2.95 2.29 -13.67
C MET A 53 3.78 1.72 -12.51
N LEU A 54 3.53 2.16 -11.27
CA LEU A 54 4.25 1.69 -10.09
C LEU A 54 3.93 0.21 -9.80
N GLU A 55 2.66 -0.18 -9.87
CA GLU A 55 2.23 -1.57 -9.73
C GLU A 55 2.86 -2.46 -10.81
N SER A 56 2.78 -2.07 -12.08
CA SER A 56 3.42 -2.83 -13.16
C SER A 56 4.94 -2.99 -12.97
N ASN A 57 5.60 -2.05 -12.34
CA ASN A 57 7.02 -2.16 -11.99
C ASN A 57 7.23 -3.09 -10.78
N ALA A 58 6.39 -3.00 -9.74
CA ALA A 58 6.42 -3.88 -8.58
C ALA A 58 6.24 -5.34 -9.01
N ASP A 59 5.26 -5.63 -9.84
CA ASP A 59 4.99 -6.92 -10.48
C ASP A 59 6.21 -7.52 -11.20
N LYS A 60 6.92 -6.71 -11.99
CA LYS A 60 8.13 -7.14 -12.70
C LYS A 60 9.28 -7.46 -11.73
N LEU A 61 9.41 -6.64 -10.69
CA LEU A 61 10.42 -6.84 -9.65
C LEU A 61 10.11 -8.11 -8.84
N GLN A 62 8.87 -8.33 -8.42
CA GLN A 62 8.42 -9.53 -7.72
C GLN A 62 8.82 -10.79 -8.50
N ARG A 63 8.39 -10.89 -9.77
CA ARG A 63 8.73 -12.04 -10.64
C ARG A 63 10.24 -12.19 -10.82
N SER A 64 10.98 -11.08 -10.92
CA SER A 64 12.43 -11.11 -11.05
C SER A 64 13.12 -11.59 -9.77
N ILE A 65 12.63 -11.17 -8.59
CA ILE A 65 13.12 -11.59 -7.27
C ILE A 65 12.92 -13.10 -7.10
N GLU A 66 11.71 -13.60 -7.37
CA GLU A 66 11.37 -15.01 -7.29
C GLU A 66 12.26 -15.88 -8.21
N ASN A 67 12.37 -15.46 -9.48
CA ASN A 67 13.20 -16.17 -10.44
C ASN A 67 14.66 -16.21 -10.03
N GLU A 68 15.22 -15.12 -9.49
CA GLU A 68 16.61 -15.11 -8.99
C GLU A 68 16.80 -16.03 -7.78
N MET A 69 15.85 -16.05 -6.84
CA MET A 69 15.92 -16.94 -5.68
C MET A 69 15.90 -18.41 -6.10
N ILE A 70 15.15 -18.77 -7.14
CA ILE A 70 15.08 -20.14 -7.68
C ILE A 70 16.37 -20.48 -8.44
N THR A 71 16.69 -19.67 -9.45
CA THR A 71 17.77 -19.95 -10.40
C THR A 71 19.15 -20.03 -9.73
N HIS A 72 19.39 -19.19 -8.75
CA HIS A 72 20.70 -19.11 -8.07
C HIS A 72 20.69 -19.75 -6.69
N SER A 73 19.63 -20.47 -6.32
CA SER A 73 19.46 -21.10 -5.00
C SER A 73 19.80 -20.14 -3.84
N ILE A 74 19.40 -18.87 -3.97
CA ILE A 74 19.64 -17.86 -2.93
C ILE A 74 18.61 -18.08 -1.81
N LEU A 75 19.06 -17.96 -0.55
CA LEU A 75 18.21 -18.11 0.64
C LEU A 75 17.36 -19.40 0.63
N PRO A 76 17.91 -20.60 0.35
CA PRO A 76 17.10 -21.81 0.15
C PRO A 76 16.26 -22.19 1.37
N GLN A 77 16.70 -21.83 2.58
CA GLN A 77 16.01 -22.10 3.85
C GLN A 77 14.93 -21.05 4.18
N HIS A 78 14.98 -19.86 3.57
CA HIS A 78 14.09 -18.73 3.84
C HIS A 78 13.33 -18.26 2.59
N ARG A 79 13.38 -19.03 1.51
CA ARG A 79 12.75 -18.64 0.25
C ARG A 79 11.24 -18.47 0.41
N SER A 80 10.60 -19.41 1.10
CA SER A 80 9.16 -19.38 1.32
C SER A 80 8.72 -18.12 2.09
N GLU A 81 9.47 -17.79 3.16
CA GLU A 81 9.17 -16.62 3.98
C GLU A 81 9.38 -15.31 3.20
N VAL A 82 10.44 -15.24 2.37
CA VAL A 82 10.71 -14.06 1.54
C VAL A 82 9.67 -13.92 0.45
N SER A 83 9.31 -15.00 -0.26
CA SER A 83 8.22 -14.94 -1.27
C SER A 83 6.91 -14.50 -0.62
N SER A 84 6.49 -15.10 0.49
CA SER A 84 5.26 -14.70 1.18
C SER A 84 5.26 -13.25 1.63
N LEU A 85 6.42 -12.72 2.07
CA LEU A 85 6.55 -11.31 2.44
C LEU A 85 6.38 -10.40 1.21
N ILE A 86 7.01 -10.72 0.09
CA ILE A 86 6.91 -9.97 -1.17
C ILE A 86 5.46 -10.01 -1.69
N ASP A 87 4.84 -11.20 -1.71
CA ASP A 87 3.44 -11.36 -2.14
C ASP A 87 2.48 -10.51 -1.30
N SER A 88 2.61 -10.55 0.04
CA SER A 88 1.75 -9.76 0.93
C SER A 88 1.96 -8.25 0.79
N LEU A 89 3.16 -7.81 0.42
CA LEU A 89 3.44 -6.40 0.19
C LEU A 89 2.97 -5.93 -1.19
N ASP A 90 2.97 -6.82 -2.17
CA ASP A 90 2.41 -6.56 -3.51
C ASP A 90 0.91 -6.29 -3.45
N GLU A 91 0.17 -7.01 -2.58
CA GLU A 91 -1.26 -6.77 -2.33
C GLU A 91 -1.56 -5.32 -1.90
N ILE A 92 -0.60 -4.59 -1.31
CA ILE A 92 -0.78 -3.19 -0.92
C ILE A 92 -0.91 -2.30 -2.15
N ILE A 93 0.02 -2.42 -3.10
CA ILE A 93 -0.01 -1.57 -4.30
C ILE A 93 -1.16 -1.94 -5.22
N ASP A 94 -1.54 -3.22 -5.27
CA ASP A 94 -2.73 -3.70 -5.96
C ASP A 94 -4.01 -3.10 -5.36
N THR A 95 -4.12 -3.08 -4.03
CA THR A 95 -5.25 -2.49 -3.32
C THR A 95 -5.33 -0.98 -3.58
N ILE A 96 -4.22 -0.27 -3.56
CA ILE A 96 -4.14 1.17 -3.88
C ILE A 96 -4.65 1.43 -5.30
N LYS A 97 -4.14 0.69 -6.28
CA LYS A 97 -4.57 0.78 -7.69
C LYS A 97 -6.06 0.50 -7.85
N SER A 98 -6.55 -0.59 -7.24
CA SER A 98 -7.96 -0.96 -7.28
C SER A 98 -8.84 0.13 -6.69
N SER A 99 -8.49 0.66 -5.51
CA SER A 99 -9.24 1.73 -4.85
C SER A 99 -9.33 3.00 -5.69
N LEU A 100 -8.23 3.48 -6.29
CA LEU A 100 -8.28 4.66 -7.16
C LEU A 100 -9.08 4.40 -8.43
N ASN A 101 -9.01 3.20 -9.00
CA ASN A 101 -9.82 2.82 -10.15
C ASN A 101 -11.32 2.75 -9.81
N GLU A 102 -11.69 2.23 -8.63
CA GLU A 102 -13.07 2.21 -8.15
C GLU A 102 -13.63 3.64 -8.03
N PHE A 103 -12.88 4.58 -7.45
CA PHE A 103 -13.25 6.00 -7.44
C PHE A 103 -13.46 6.56 -8.85
N SER A 104 -12.61 6.17 -9.82
CA SER A 104 -12.73 6.61 -11.21
C SER A 104 -13.94 6.03 -11.94
N ILE A 105 -14.29 4.78 -11.66
CA ILE A 105 -15.39 4.07 -12.34
C ILE A 105 -16.74 4.45 -11.73
N GLU A 106 -16.82 4.44 -10.40
CA GLU A 106 -18.06 4.67 -9.69
C GLU A 106 -18.40 6.16 -9.54
N MET A 107 -17.38 7.02 -9.55
CA MET A 107 -17.50 8.48 -9.40
C MET A 107 -18.46 8.89 -8.28
N PRO A 108 -18.31 8.36 -7.05
CA PRO A 108 -19.24 8.66 -5.97
C PRO A 108 -19.24 10.16 -5.64
N ASP A 109 -20.43 10.78 -5.55
CA ASP A 109 -20.54 12.16 -5.08
C ASP A 109 -20.44 12.19 -3.56
N ILE A 110 -19.22 12.40 -3.05
CA ILE A 110 -18.93 12.44 -1.62
C ILE A 110 -19.34 13.81 -1.06
N PRO A 111 -20.26 13.87 -0.07
CA PRO A 111 -20.59 15.13 0.58
C PRO A 111 -19.40 15.76 1.30
N GLU A 112 -19.29 17.09 1.26
CA GLU A 112 -18.21 17.82 1.93
C GLU A 112 -18.11 17.51 3.43
N SER A 113 -19.24 17.21 4.08
CA SER A 113 -19.29 16.79 5.49
C SER A 113 -18.52 15.50 5.78
N LEU A 114 -18.25 14.66 4.78
CA LEU A 114 -17.47 13.42 4.88
C LEU A 114 -16.01 13.58 4.42
N TYR A 115 -15.62 14.70 3.83
CA TYR A 115 -14.25 14.88 3.32
C TYR A 115 -13.19 14.60 4.39
N HIS A 116 -13.39 15.15 5.58
CA HIS A 116 -12.47 14.91 6.69
C HIS A 116 -12.35 13.42 7.06
N ASN A 117 -13.45 12.67 6.98
CA ASN A 117 -13.47 11.23 7.26
C ASN A 117 -12.65 10.46 6.23
N PHE A 118 -12.87 10.73 4.93
CA PHE A 118 -12.11 10.09 3.85
C PHE A 118 -10.62 10.42 3.93
N VAL A 119 -10.27 11.69 4.15
CA VAL A 119 -8.87 12.09 4.36
C VAL A 119 -8.27 11.36 5.57
N SER A 120 -9.00 11.27 6.69
CA SER A 120 -8.50 10.61 7.91
C SER A 120 -8.28 9.11 7.72
N ILE A 121 -9.18 8.41 7.01
CA ILE A 121 -9.02 6.99 6.67
C ILE A 121 -7.77 6.83 5.79
N THR A 122 -7.66 7.62 4.73
CA THR A 122 -6.52 7.58 3.81
C THR A 122 -5.20 7.84 4.53
N GLU A 123 -5.12 8.89 5.36
CA GLU A 123 -3.90 9.21 6.11
C GLU A 123 -3.51 8.09 7.09
N ALA A 124 -4.46 7.53 7.84
CA ALA A 124 -4.17 6.44 8.76
C ALA A 124 -3.71 5.17 8.02
N SER A 125 -4.36 4.83 6.89
CA SER A 125 -3.96 3.69 6.04
C SER A 125 -2.56 3.88 5.45
N VAL A 126 -2.27 5.08 4.94
CA VAL A 126 -0.95 5.41 4.38
C VAL A 126 0.12 5.38 5.49
N CYS A 127 -0.14 5.94 6.66
CA CYS A 127 0.80 5.88 7.79
C CYS A 127 1.07 4.43 8.23
N ALA A 128 0.08 3.54 8.19
CA ALA A 128 0.31 2.11 8.45
C ALA A 128 1.30 1.50 7.45
N GLY A 129 1.12 1.79 6.15
CA GLY A 129 2.03 1.37 5.09
C GLY A 129 3.43 1.97 5.24
N GLU A 130 3.53 3.28 5.50
CA GLU A 130 4.80 3.99 5.72
C GLU A 130 5.59 3.44 6.93
N GLU A 131 4.96 2.83 7.92
CA GLU A 131 5.65 2.13 9.03
C GLU A 131 5.91 0.65 8.70
N LEU A 132 5.10 0.02 7.83
CA LEU A 132 5.27 -1.37 7.43
C LEU A 132 6.49 -1.58 6.53
N ILE A 133 6.73 -0.70 5.55
CA ILE A 133 7.88 -0.83 4.64
C ILE A 133 9.23 -0.78 5.38
N PRO A 134 9.49 0.14 6.33
CA PRO A 134 10.69 0.07 7.16
C PRO A 134 10.79 -1.20 8.02
N ALA A 135 9.66 -1.79 8.44
CA ALA A 135 9.66 -3.08 9.14
C ALA A 135 10.08 -4.22 8.21
N ALA A 136 9.57 -4.24 6.98
CA ALA A 136 9.95 -5.20 5.95
C ALA A 136 11.44 -5.08 5.57
N ARG A 137 11.96 -3.86 5.41
CA ARG A 137 13.40 -3.62 5.20
C ARG A 137 14.24 -4.10 6.39
N ALA A 138 13.74 -3.94 7.62
CA ALA A 138 14.42 -4.40 8.82
C ALA A 138 14.52 -5.94 8.88
N TYR A 139 13.55 -6.66 8.32
CA TYR A 139 13.60 -8.13 8.24
C TYR A 139 14.91 -8.62 7.58
N PHE A 140 15.39 -7.93 6.55
CA PHE A 140 16.63 -8.29 5.85
C PHE A 140 17.89 -7.74 6.49
N LYS A 141 17.81 -6.66 7.28
CA LYS A 141 18.99 -5.93 7.79
C LYS A 141 19.18 -6.10 9.30
N SER A 142 18.11 -6.09 10.06
CA SER A 142 18.11 -6.08 11.54
C SER A 142 16.81 -6.69 12.09
N PRO A 143 16.63 -8.03 12.00
CA PRO A 143 15.38 -8.70 12.36
C PRO A 143 14.87 -8.37 13.77
N TYR A 144 15.76 -8.07 14.70
CA TYR A 144 15.42 -7.77 16.09
C TYR A 144 14.59 -6.47 16.24
N THR A 145 14.65 -5.56 15.26
CA THR A 145 13.93 -4.28 15.30
C THR A 145 12.55 -4.34 14.65
N VAL A 146 12.22 -5.44 13.98
CA VAL A 146 10.93 -5.61 13.27
C VAL A 146 9.76 -5.46 14.22
N ARG A 147 9.82 -6.11 15.38
CA ARG A 147 8.73 -6.09 16.37
C ARG A 147 8.35 -4.67 16.81
N ASP A 148 9.36 -3.83 17.09
CA ASP A 148 9.11 -2.46 17.55
C ASP A 148 8.47 -1.61 16.46
N LYS A 149 8.84 -1.84 15.19
CA LYS A 149 8.24 -1.16 14.04
C LYS A 149 6.79 -1.58 13.83
N LEU A 150 6.48 -2.87 13.98
CA LEU A 150 5.12 -3.39 13.84
C LEU A 150 4.14 -2.83 14.88
N LEU A 151 4.59 -2.37 16.05
CA LEU A 151 3.70 -1.73 17.03
C LEU A 151 3.03 -0.47 16.48
N LYS A 152 3.74 0.30 15.66
CA LYS A 152 3.17 1.48 15.01
C LYS A 152 2.19 1.11 13.89
N VAL A 153 2.48 0.06 13.15
CA VAL A 153 1.55 -0.47 12.13
C VAL A 153 0.21 -0.83 12.79
N TYR A 154 0.23 -1.60 13.88
CA TYR A 154 -0.99 -1.96 14.62
C TYR A 154 -1.74 -0.75 15.17
N TYR A 155 -1.02 0.29 15.60
CA TYR A 155 -1.65 1.52 16.04
C TYR A 155 -2.44 2.19 14.89
N PHE A 156 -1.81 2.38 13.73
CA PHE A 156 -2.46 3.01 12.58
C PHE A 156 -3.58 2.14 11.99
N GLU A 157 -3.42 0.81 11.96
CA GLU A 157 -4.49 -0.13 11.59
C GLU A 157 -5.72 0.07 12.50
N SER A 158 -5.52 0.13 13.82
CA SER A 158 -6.60 0.36 14.78
C SER A 158 -7.28 1.72 14.59
N GLU A 159 -6.52 2.78 14.26
CA GLU A 159 -7.07 4.11 13.97
C GLU A 159 -7.88 4.10 12.66
N THR A 160 -7.36 3.47 11.59
CA THR A 160 -8.08 3.27 10.31
C THR A 160 -9.41 2.59 10.55
N ASP A 161 -9.42 1.51 11.30
CA ASP A 161 -10.61 0.74 11.65
C ASP A 161 -11.66 1.57 12.39
N LYS A 162 -11.24 2.41 13.36
CA LYS A 162 -12.16 3.27 14.12
C LYS A 162 -12.81 4.31 13.21
N VAL A 163 -12.01 5.00 12.39
CA VAL A 163 -12.52 6.05 11.51
C VAL A 163 -13.41 5.43 10.44
N SER A 164 -13.02 4.31 9.84
CA SER A 164 -13.81 3.59 8.84
C SER A 164 -15.17 3.18 9.39
N ARG A 165 -15.22 2.50 10.54
CA ARG A 165 -16.48 2.11 11.19
C ARG A 165 -17.37 3.30 11.52
N ASN A 166 -16.78 4.43 11.97
CA ASN A 166 -17.56 5.62 12.26
C ASN A 166 -18.10 6.25 10.99
N THR A 167 -17.31 6.35 9.93
CA THR A 167 -17.73 6.88 8.62
C THR A 167 -18.86 6.03 8.03
N THR A 168 -18.71 4.72 8.04
CA THR A 168 -19.76 3.79 7.60
C THR A 168 -21.07 4.01 8.39
N ARG A 169 -20.97 4.20 9.72
CA ARG A 169 -22.16 4.48 10.54
C ARG A 169 -22.84 5.77 10.13
N ILE A 170 -22.10 6.86 9.90
CA ILE A 170 -22.64 8.13 9.45
C ILE A 170 -23.36 7.95 8.11
N ILE A 171 -22.73 7.28 7.13
CA ILE A 171 -23.32 7.04 5.81
C ILE A 171 -24.66 6.29 5.93
N PHE A 172 -24.68 5.19 6.68
CA PHE A 172 -25.86 4.31 6.74
C PHE A 172 -26.95 4.77 7.72
N GLN A 173 -26.63 5.51 8.77
CA GLN A 173 -27.58 5.91 9.80
C GLN A 173 -28.06 7.35 9.67
N GLU A 174 -27.20 8.26 9.23
CA GLU A 174 -27.48 9.69 9.21
C GLU A 174 -27.76 10.21 7.80
N MET A 175 -27.21 9.55 6.76
CA MET A 175 -27.34 9.97 5.36
C MET A 175 -28.20 8.99 4.53
N LYS A 176 -29.34 8.60 5.07
CA LYS A 176 -30.23 7.57 4.47
C LYS A 176 -30.72 7.87 3.06
N ASP A 177 -30.71 9.14 2.66
CA ASP A 177 -31.18 9.59 1.34
C ASP A 177 -30.05 9.66 0.29
N LEU A 178 -28.83 9.27 0.63
CA LEU A 178 -27.70 9.31 -0.30
C LEU A 178 -27.50 7.98 -1.00
N ASP A 179 -27.32 8.02 -2.33
CA ASP A 179 -26.95 6.86 -3.16
C ASP A 179 -25.65 6.15 -2.66
N LEU A 180 -24.81 6.86 -1.90
CA LEU A 180 -23.63 6.32 -1.24
C LEU A 180 -23.91 5.13 -0.31
N ALA A 181 -25.06 5.12 0.36
CA ALA A 181 -25.45 4.02 1.25
C ALA A 181 -25.69 2.70 0.51
N HIS A 182 -25.84 2.72 -0.80
CA HIS A 182 -26.03 1.53 -1.64
C HIS A 182 -24.75 1.08 -2.36
N LYS A 183 -23.66 1.86 -2.26
CA LYS A 183 -22.38 1.63 -2.95
C LYS A 183 -21.22 1.35 -2.00
N ALA A 184 -21.43 1.41 -0.71
CA ALA A 184 -20.46 1.09 0.33
C ALA A 184 -20.58 -0.37 0.78
#